data_27700ca8c1d2ed03163d4cb0ae56cb33
#
_entry.id   27700ca8c1d2ed03163d4cb0ae56cb33
#
_cell.length_a   1.000
_cell.length_b   1.000
_cell.length_c   1.000
_cell.angle_alpha   90.00
_cell.angle_beta   90.00
_cell.angle_gamma   90.00
#
_symmetry.space_group_name_H-M   'P 1'
#
loop_
_entity.id
_entity.type
_entity.pdbx_description
1 polymer ?
#
loop_
_entity_poly.entity_id
_entity_poly.type
_entity_poly.pdbx_seq_one_letter_code
_entity_poly.pdbx_strand_id
1 'polypeptide(L)'
;MFQRCFCVLLLACVAGSAQTSAVVVKAGRILDVRSGQYRTQQMILVEGGRIAAVGNAAELASKVPVGARIIDLGNQTVLPGLIDCHTHLTMAPDMIGPAHLHVSIPREALMGARNARVTLDAGFTTVRNLGAHGYADIALRDAINAGDVPGSRMVASGPPLSITGGHFDENFLAPQFEGPEDGVANGVDGVTAMVRRDIKYGADVIKFMATGGVLSEGDDPALEQYSPEEMRAIVAAAHGLGRKVAAHAHGALGIRNAVLAGVDSIEHGTYIDAECIRLMKEHGTYLVPTLYLLDWFPENSSRLGMTPGVLEKAQVVMRVAGENIGAAMRAGVKVAFGTDAAVYPHGLNAHEFAAMTRRGLTPLQAIQAATVNAADLLGWTDRVGTITAGKYADLIAVNGDPLADVTVLERVSFVMKGGQVVKP
;
A
#
# COMPACT_ATOMS: atom_id res chain seq x y z
N MET A 1 -73.68 -9.42 -4.37
CA MET A 1 -73.16 -8.08 -4.72
C MET A 1 -72.40 -7.59 -3.50
N PHE A 2 -71.12 -7.95 -3.32
CA PHE A 2 -70.31 -7.55 -2.18
C PHE A 2 -69.09 -6.76 -2.71
N GLN A 3 -69.12 -5.45 -2.43
CA GLN A 3 -68.08 -4.50 -2.82
C GLN A 3 -67.00 -4.52 -1.72
N ARG A 4 -65.78 -5.04 -2.03
CA ARG A 4 -64.64 -4.98 -1.13
C ARG A 4 -63.88 -3.68 -1.40
N CYS A 5 -63.92 -2.76 -0.44
CA CYS A 5 -63.02 -1.61 -0.39
C CYS A 5 -61.60 -2.06 -0.02
N PHE A 6 -60.65 -1.84 -0.90
CA PHE A 6 -59.21 -1.98 -0.61
C PHE A 6 -58.69 -0.61 -0.13
N CYS A 7 -58.40 -0.47 1.14
CA CYS A 7 -57.62 0.65 1.66
C CYS A 7 -56.14 0.37 1.44
N VAL A 8 -55.50 1.13 0.53
CA VAL A 8 -54.07 1.17 0.35
C VAL A 8 -53.49 2.12 1.38
N LEU A 9 -52.84 1.58 2.44
CA LEU A 9 -52.01 2.38 3.33
C LEU A 9 -50.68 2.67 2.65
N LEU A 10 -50.47 3.90 2.23
CA LEU A 10 -49.15 4.41 1.84
C LEU A 10 -48.30 4.64 3.10
N LEU A 11 -47.41 3.72 3.41
CA LEU A 11 -46.31 3.97 4.36
C LEU A 11 -45.30 4.87 3.68
N ALA A 12 -45.28 6.16 4.00
CA ALA A 12 -44.17 7.05 3.68
C ALA A 12 -42.98 6.68 4.56
N CYS A 13 -42.04 5.92 4.03
CA CYS A 13 -40.69 5.79 4.61
C CYS A 13 -40.01 7.14 4.56
N VAL A 14 -40.02 7.88 5.65
CA VAL A 14 -39.10 9.02 5.83
C VAL A 14 -37.71 8.41 6.06
N ALA A 15 -36.94 8.31 4.99
CA ALA A 15 -35.51 8.06 5.09
C ALA A 15 -34.89 9.29 5.78
N GLY A 16 -34.78 9.23 7.10
CA GLY A 16 -33.97 10.17 7.86
C GLY A 16 -32.53 10.00 7.40
N SER A 17 -32.05 10.89 6.51
CA SER A 17 -30.62 11.04 6.28
C SER A 17 -29.99 11.38 7.62
N ALA A 18 -29.25 10.45 8.22
CA ALA A 18 -28.39 10.73 9.34
C ALA A 18 -27.39 11.80 8.84
N GLN A 19 -27.68 13.05 9.16
CA GLN A 19 -26.81 14.19 8.86
C GLN A 19 -25.52 13.93 9.65
N THR A 20 -24.48 13.43 8.97
CA THR A 20 -23.16 13.25 9.58
C THR A 20 -22.74 14.60 10.14
N SER A 21 -22.71 14.69 11.48
CA SER A 21 -22.36 15.93 12.16
C SER A 21 -20.99 16.40 11.68
N ALA A 22 -20.89 17.68 11.28
CA ALA A 22 -19.62 18.26 10.89
C ALA A 22 -18.59 18.13 12.02
N VAL A 23 -17.34 17.87 11.66
CA VAL A 23 -16.21 17.78 12.60
C VAL A 23 -15.21 18.89 12.28
N VAL A 24 -14.75 19.57 13.32
CA VAL A 24 -13.66 20.55 13.23
C VAL A 24 -12.46 19.98 13.95
N VAL A 25 -11.36 19.76 13.24
CA VAL A 25 -10.07 19.40 13.83
C VAL A 25 -9.25 20.67 13.98
N LYS A 26 -8.91 21.05 15.21
CA LYS A 26 -7.99 22.14 15.51
C LYS A 26 -6.58 21.58 15.57
N ALA A 27 -5.68 22.13 14.78
CA ALA A 27 -4.28 21.75 14.67
C ALA A 27 -3.36 22.90 15.08
N GLY A 28 -2.50 22.68 16.05
CA GLY A 28 -1.47 23.65 16.41
C GLY A 28 -0.56 23.97 15.23
N ARG A 29 -0.22 22.93 14.45
CA ARG A 29 0.46 23.08 13.16
C ARG A 29 0.08 21.95 12.18
N ILE A 30 -0.01 22.29 10.91
CA ILE A 30 -0.18 21.36 9.79
C ILE A 30 1.08 21.39 8.95
N LEU A 31 1.65 20.22 8.65
CA LEU A 31 2.73 20.12 7.67
C LEU A 31 2.13 20.13 6.25
N ASP A 32 2.48 21.12 5.46
CA ASP A 32 2.27 21.05 4.01
C ASP A 32 3.36 20.14 3.41
N VAL A 33 2.98 18.93 3.10
CA VAL A 33 3.92 17.88 2.63
C VAL A 33 4.51 18.17 1.24
N ARG A 34 3.93 19.10 0.47
CA ARG A 34 4.48 19.52 -0.83
C ARG A 34 5.65 20.46 -0.67
N SER A 35 5.48 21.49 0.18
CA SER A 35 6.46 22.56 0.37
C SER A 35 7.40 22.33 1.56
N GLY A 36 7.05 21.44 2.50
CA GLY A 36 7.74 21.29 3.78
C GLY A 36 7.48 22.45 4.76
N GLN A 37 6.53 23.34 4.47
CA GLN A 37 6.23 24.48 5.33
C GLN A 37 5.16 24.10 6.36
N TYR A 38 5.27 24.69 7.55
CA TYR A 38 4.25 24.57 8.59
C TYR A 38 3.25 25.71 8.50
N ARG A 39 1.95 25.38 8.55
CA ARG A 39 0.87 26.32 8.79
C ARG A 39 0.40 26.16 10.23
N THR A 40 0.48 27.23 11.02
CA THR A 40 0.14 27.21 12.46
C THR A 40 -1.29 27.63 12.71
N GLN A 41 -1.86 27.20 13.84
CA GLN A 41 -3.20 27.58 14.32
C GLN A 41 -4.29 27.38 13.26
N GLN A 42 -4.27 26.21 12.62
CA GLN A 42 -5.22 25.87 11.56
C GLN A 42 -6.40 25.07 12.10
N MET A 43 -7.51 25.18 11.40
CA MET A 43 -8.69 24.34 11.55
C MET A 43 -8.95 23.60 10.26
N ILE A 44 -9.40 22.34 10.37
CA ILE A 44 -9.84 21.51 9.25
C ILE A 44 -11.30 21.22 9.49
N LEU A 45 -12.17 21.72 8.61
CA LEU A 45 -13.60 21.40 8.60
C LEU A 45 -13.81 20.12 7.78
N VAL A 46 -14.48 19.14 8.39
CA VAL A 46 -14.77 17.84 7.80
C VAL A 46 -16.28 17.65 7.71
N GLU A 47 -16.78 17.33 6.52
CA GLU A 47 -18.18 17.07 6.23
C GLU A 47 -18.29 15.86 5.29
N GLY A 48 -19.20 14.95 5.55
CA GLY A 48 -19.42 13.77 4.71
C GLY A 48 -18.16 12.91 4.49
N GLY A 49 -17.26 12.88 5.48
CA GLY A 49 -16.00 12.12 5.38
C GLY A 49 -14.90 12.79 4.56
N ARG A 50 -15.14 14.01 4.08
CA ARG A 50 -14.18 14.78 3.26
C ARG A 50 -13.79 16.09 3.95
N ILE A 51 -12.64 16.60 3.58
CA ILE A 51 -12.18 17.94 3.98
C ILE A 51 -13.02 18.95 3.22
N ALA A 52 -13.87 19.71 3.92
CA ALA A 52 -14.67 20.78 3.34
C ALA A 52 -13.86 22.07 3.20
N ALA A 53 -13.06 22.42 4.24
CA ALA A 53 -12.22 23.60 4.20
C ALA A 53 -11.01 23.45 5.17
N VAL A 54 -9.95 24.21 4.90
CA VAL A 54 -8.77 24.36 5.76
C VAL A 54 -8.44 25.83 5.85
N GLY A 55 -8.23 26.35 7.06
CA GLY A 55 -7.89 27.76 7.28
C GLY A 55 -7.78 28.08 8.78
N ASN A 56 -7.52 29.34 9.11
CA ASN A 56 -7.54 29.78 10.51
C ASN A 56 -8.98 29.98 11.03
N ALA A 57 -9.12 30.22 12.34
CA ALA A 57 -10.42 30.37 12.97
C ALA A 57 -11.28 31.49 12.35
N ALA A 58 -10.67 32.64 11.96
CA ALA A 58 -11.39 33.75 11.37
C ALA A 58 -11.89 33.40 9.95
N GLU A 59 -11.08 32.72 9.16
CA GLU A 59 -11.44 32.28 7.79
C GLU A 59 -12.56 31.25 7.79
N LEU A 60 -12.69 30.44 8.83
CA LEU A 60 -13.69 29.38 8.93
C LEU A 60 -14.91 29.74 9.79
N ALA A 61 -14.90 30.89 10.48
CA ALA A 61 -15.96 31.26 11.41
C ALA A 61 -17.39 31.18 10.83
N SER A 62 -17.57 31.58 9.57
CA SER A 62 -18.87 31.54 8.88
C SER A 62 -19.20 30.19 8.23
N LYS A 63 -18.25 29.27 8.18
CA LYS A 63 -18.39 27.96 7.49
C LYS A 63 -18.64 26.82 8.48
N VAL A 64 -18.29 26.99 9.77
CA VAL A 64 -18.45 25.94 10.77
C VAL A 64 -19.94 25.87 11.19
N PRO A 65 -20.63 24.75 10.97
CA PRO A 65 -22.00 24.57 11.37
C PRO A 65 -22.17 24.64 12.90
N VAL A 66 -23.30 25.15 13.35
CA VAL A 66 -23.69 25.11 14.76
C VAL A 66 -23.78 23.65 15.23
N GLY A 67 -23.14 23.32 16.34
CA GLY A 67 -23.10 21.95 16.88
C GLY A 67 -22.04 21.05 16.24
N ALA A 68 -21.14 21.57 15.41
CA ALA A 68 -20.00 20.78 14.91
C ALA A 68 -19.18 20.22 16.09
N ARG A 69 -18.79 18.95 15.99
CA ARG A 69 -17.90 18.30 16.97
C ARG A 69 -16.49 18.88 16.83
N ILE A 70 -15.92 19.35 17.92
CA ILE A 70 -14.54 19.89 17.95
C ILE A 70 -13.59 18.81 18.46
N ILE A 71 -12.51 18.59 17.74
CA ILE A 71 -11.36 17.77 18.14
C ILE A 71 -10.16 18.72 18.21
N ASP A 72 -9.59 18.89 19.39
CA ASP A 72 -8.45 19.77 19.60
C ASP A 72 -7.18 18.92 19.78
N LEU A 73 -6.27 19.01 18.80
CA LEU A 73 -5.01 18.27 18.80
C LEU A 73 -3.85 19.07 19.44
N GLY A 74 -4.15 20.23 20.01
CA GLY A 74 -3.18 21.04 20.74
C GLY A 74 -1.94 21.38 19.89
N ASN A 75 -0.76 21.11 20.43
CA ASN A 75 0.52 21.40 19.79
C ASN A 75 1.05 20.28 18.87
N GLN A 76 0.26 19.25 18.61
CA GLN A 76 0.66 18.15 17.73
C GLN A 76 0.84 18.64 16.28
N THR A 77 1.71 17.94 15.55
CA THR A 77 1.86 18.14 14.10
C THR A 77 0.89 17.24 13.36
N VAL A 78 0.02 17.86 12.57
CA VAL A 78 -0.97 17.14 11.74
C VAL A 78 -0.42 16.97 10.33
N LEU A 79 -0.55 15.75 9.79
CA LEU A 79 -0.17 15.36 8.44
C LEU A 79 -1.37 14.68 7.74
N PRO A 80 -1.34 14.56 6.40
CA PRO A 80 -2.23 13.63 5.70
C PRO A 80 -2.04 12.20 6.24
N GLY A 81 -3.08 11.38 6.21
CA GLY A 81 -2.95 9.96 6.45
C GLY A 81 -1.88 9.34 5.54
N LEU A 82 -1.04 8.47 6.11
CA LEU A 82 0.06 7.83 5.41
C LEU A 82 -0.43 6.78 4.42
N ILE A 83 0.36 6.55 3.38
CA ILE A 83 0.08 5.57 2.33
C ILE A 83 1.26 4.60 2.23
N ASP A 84 0.97 3.30 2.27
CA ASP A 84 1.92 2.22 2.06
C ASP A 84 1.60 1.50 0.75
N CYS A 85 2.51 1.59 -0.23
CA CYS A 85 2.29 1.05 -1.58
C CYS A 85 2.72 -0.41 -1.75
N HIS A 86 3.17 -1.09 -0.68
CA HIS A 86 3.56 -2.50 -0.74
C HIS A 86 3.30 -3.21 0.59
N THR A 87 2.17 -3.85 0.70
CA THR A 87 1.78 -4.66 1.86
C THR A 87 1.21 -6.01 1.42
N HIS A 88 1.17 -6.97 2.37
CA HIS A 88 0.51 -8.26 2.24
C HIS A 88 -0.39 -8.50 3.46
N LEU A 89 -1.48 -7.75 3.56
CA LEU A 89 -2.33 -7.73 4.77
C LEU A 89 -2.91 -9.09 5.15
N THR A 90 -3.14 -9.98 4.19
CA THR A 90 -3.68 -11.33 4.42
C THR A 90 -2.61 -12.36 4.81
N MET A 91 -1.35 -11.92 4.93
CA MET A 91 -0.21 -12.75 5.31
C MET A 91 0.42 -12.29 6.63
N ALA A 92 1.31 -13.11 7.19
CA ALA A 92 2.04 -12.83 8.43
C ALA A 92 3.41 -13.52 8.41
N PRO A 93 4.38 -13.10 9.26
CA PRO A 93 5.73 -13.66 9.25
C PRO A 93 5.81 -15.18 9.49
N ASP A 94 4.87 -15.72 10.23
CA ASP A 94 4.76 -17.15 10.53
C ASP A 94 4.13 -17.98 9.42
N MET A 95 3.79 -17.35 8.27
CA MET A 95 3.27 -18.01 7.07
C MET A 95 4.30 -18.10 5.93
N ILE A 96 5.55 -17.72 6.16
CA ILE A 96 6.61 -17.80 5.14
C ILE A 96 6.96 -19.27 4.86
N GLY A 97 7.18 -19.60 3.57
CA GLY A 97 7.44 -20.94 3.09
C GLY A 97 6.24 -21.88 3.30
N PRO A 98 6.42 -23.19 3.51
CA PRO A 98 5.34 -24.18 3.56
C PRO A 98 4.27 -23.95 4.64
N ALA A 99 4.53 -23.05 5.59
CA ALA A 99 3.62 -22.80 6.70
C ALA A 99 2.25 -22.24 6.25
N HIS A 100 2.18 -21.50 5.13
CA HIS A 100 0.92 -20.97 4.62
C HIS A 100 -0.05 -22.05 4.14
N LEU A 101 0.44 -23.23 3.71
CA LEU A 101 -0.42 -24.36 3.31
C LEU A 101 -1.31 -24.89 4.44
N HIS A 102 -1.01 -24.57 5.69
CA HIS A 102 -1.84 -24.90 6.84
C HIS A 102 -2.93 -23.86 7.12
N VAL A 103 -2.98 -22.77 6.34
CA VAL A 103 -3.91 -21.66 6.53
C VAL A 103 -4.92 -21.62 5.38
N SER A 104 -6.20 -21.75 5.69
CA SER A 104 -7.23 -21.64 4.67
C SER A 104 -7.43 -20.19 4.21
N ILE A 105 -7.82 -19.98 2.95
CA ILE A 105 -8.11 -18.66 2.38
C ILE A 105 -9.10 -17.84 3.24
N PRO A 106 -10.22 -18.40 3.76
CA PRO A 106 -11.07 -17.66 4.70
C PRO A 106 -10.35 -17.24 5.98
N ARG A 107 -9.40 -18.03 6.47
CA ARG A 107 -8.58 -17.68 7.64
C ARG A 107 -7.62 -16.53 7.33
N GLU A 108 -7.03 -16.49 6.13
CA GLU A 108 -6.21 -15.39 5.65
C GLU A 108 -6.98 -14.07 5.61
N ALA A 109 -8.21 -14.08 5.08
CA ALA A 109 -9.06 -12.89 5.06
C ALA A 109 -9.35 -12.36 6.49
N LEU A 110 -9.62 -13.26 7.46
CA LEU A 110 -9.84 -12.90 8.88
C LEU A 110 -8.55 -12.35 9.54
N MET A 111 -7.39 -12.92 9.22
CA MET A 111 -6.10 -12.38 9.66
C MET A 111 -5.86 -11.00 9.05
N GLY A 112 -6.20 -10.85 7.78
CA GLY A 112 -6.16 -9.60 7.06
C GLY A 112 -6.96 -8.49 7.74
N ALA A 113 -8.13 -8.78 8.29
CA ALA A 113 -8.92 -7.82 9.04
C ALA A 113 -8.19 -7.30 10.29
N ARG A 114 -7.52 -8.20 11.04
CA ARG A 114 -6.67 -7.81 12.18
C ARG A 114 -5.49 -6.94 11.72
N ASN A 115 -4.79 -7.37 10.69
CA ASN A 115 -3.61 -6.69 10.18
C ASN A 115 -3.95 -5.32 9.59
N ALA A 116 -5.08 -5.20 8.86
CA ALA A 116 -5.59 -3.93 8.33
C ALA A 116 -5.92 -2.93 9.46
N ARG A 117 -6.46 -3.40 10.59
CA ARG A 117 -6.69 -2.56 11.77
C ARG A 117 -5.37 -2.08 12.37
N VAL A 118 -4.41 -2.97 12.58
CA VAL A 118 -3.09 -2.62 13.16
C VAL A 118 -2.35 -1.62 12.26
N THR A 119 -2.38 -1.82 10.95
CA THR A 119 -1.77 -0.91 9.97
C THR A 119 -2.46 0.46 9.98
N LEU A 120 -3.78 0.50 10.08
CA LEU A 120 -4.55 1.74 10.20
C LEU A 120 -4.20 2.48 11.51
N ASP A 121 -4.12 1.77 12.64
CA ASP A 121 -3.77 2.34 13.95
C ASP A 121 -2.33 2.90 13.98
N ALA A 122 -1.44 2.39 13.10
CA ALA A 122 -0.11 2.93 12.87
C ALA A 122 -0.09 4.20 12.00
N GLY A 123 -1.26 4.66 11.49
CA GLY A 123 -1.39 5.89 10.72
C GLY A 123 -1.46 5.71 9.19
N PHE A 124 -1.36 4.49 8.71
CA PHE A 124 -1.49 4.19 7.27
C PHE A 124 -2.97 4.06 6.91
N THR A 125 -3.56 5.16 6.48
CA THR A 125 -5.00 5.22 6.14
C THR A 125 -5.31 4.62 4.77
N THR A 126 -4.31 4.46 3.92
CA THR A 126 -4.40 3.84 2.59
C THR A 126 -3.24 2.87 2.39
N VAL A 127 -3.51 1.72 1.77
CA VAL A 127 -2.48 0.74 1.41
C VAL A 127 -2.72 0.19 0.01
N ARG A 128 -1.63 -0.23 -0.65
CA ARG A 128 -1.66 -1.10 -1.82
C ARG A 128 -1.19 -2.50 -1.40
N ASN A 129 -2.07 -3.49 -1.53
CA ASN A 129 -1.79 -4.89 -1.23
C ASN A 129 -1.36 -5.60 -2.51
N LEU A 130 -0.15 -6.15 -2.54
CA LEU A 130 0.47 -6.66 -3.76
C LEU A 130 0.63 -8.18 -3.78
N GLY A 131 -0.35 -8.89 -3.26
CA GLY A 131 -0.43 -10.34 -3.32
C GLY A 131 -1.30 -10.93 -2.23
N ALA A 132 -2.08 -11.92 -2.59
CA ALA A 132 -2.91 -12.73 -1.70
C ALA A 132 -3.27 -14.04 -2.39
N HIS A 133 -3.52 -15.09 -1.63
CA HIS A 133 -4.09 -16.34 -2.17
C HIS A 133 -5.61 -16.19 -2.34
N GLY A 134 -6.16 -16.78 -3.38
CA GLY A 134 -7.60 -16.93 -3.59
C GLY A 134 -8.42 -15.65 -3.45
N TYR A 135 -7.86 -14.49 -3.82
CA TYR A 135 -8.52 -13.17 -3.73
C TYR A 135 -8.94 -12.75 -2.31
N ALA A 136 -8.27 -13.24 -1.27
CA ALA A 136 -8.55 -12.91 0.13
C ALA A 136 -8.43 -11.40 0.44
N ASP A 137 -7.51 -10.71 -0.22
CA ASP A 137 -7.30 -9.26 -0.11
C ASP A 137 -8.45 -8.45 -0.74
N ILE A 138 -9.01 -8.92 -1.84
CA ILE A 138 -10.18 -8.31 -2.49
C ILE A 138 -11.40 -8.43 -1.58
N ALA A 139 -11.62 -9.62 -1.00
CA ALA A 139 -12.68 -9.83 -0.03
C ALA A 139 -12.50 -8.91 1.21
N LEU A 140 -11.28 -8.76 1.71
CA LEU A 140 -10.94 -7.85 2.80
C LEU A 140 -11.21 -6.39 2.44
N ARG A 141 -10.77 -5.94 1.26
CA ARG A 141 -11.05 -4.59 0.75
C ARG A 141 -12.54 -4.30 0.72
N ASP A 142 -13.32 -5.23 0.18
CA ASP A 142 -14.76 -5.08 0.03
C ASP A 142 -15.47 -5.01 1.39
N ALA A 143 -15.05 -5.84 2.36
CA ALA A 143 -15.55 -5.79 3.73
C ALA A 143 -15.18 -4.46 4.43
N ILE A 144 -13.98 -3.93 4.22
CA ILE A 144 -13.58 -2.60 4.74
C ILE A 144 -14.42 -1.49 4.09
N ASN A 145 -14.67 -1.56 2.79
CA ASN A 145 -15.48 -0.59 2.06
C ASN A 145 -16.97 -0.63 2.46
N ALA A 146 -17.49 -1.81 2.79
CA ALA A 146 -18.84 -1.99 3.31
C ALA A 146 -18.98 -1.52 4.78
N GLY A 147 -17.86 -1.40 5.51
CA GLY A 147 -17.84 -1.06 6.92
C GLY A 147 -18.00 -2.26 7.85
N ASP A 148 -17.91 -3.48 7.32
CA ASP A 148 -18.03 -4.72 8.12
C ASP A 148 -16.84 -4.88 9.06
N VAL A 149 -15.66 -4.46 8.64
CA VAL A 149 -14.44 -4.48 9.46
C VAL A 149 -13.67 -3.16 9.34
N PRO A 150 -12.99 -2.70 10.40
CA PRO A 150 -12.11 -1.53 10.34
C PRO A 150 -10.81 -1.87 9.63
N GLY A 151 -10.31 -0.96 8.80
CA GLY A 151 -9.03 -1.13 8.12
C GLY A 151 -8.66 0.07 7.26
N SER A 152 -7.43 0.06 6.73
CA SER A 152 -6.95 1.02 5.74
C SER A 152 -7.77 0.93 4.45
N ARG A 153 -7.85 2.02 3.71
CA ARG A 153 -8.39 2.03 2.35
C ARG A 153 -7.44 1.21 1.45
N MET A 154 -7.97 0.26 0.68
CA MET A 154 -7.12 -0.68 -0.03
C MET A 154 -7.20 -0.51 -1.56
N VAL A 155 -6.03 -0.68 -2.20
CA VAL A 155 -5.86 -1.04 -3.61
C VAL A 155 -5.33 -2.48 -3.62
N ALA A 156 -6.10 -3.43 -4.11
CA ALA A 156 -5.82 -4.86 -3.99
C ALA A 156 -5.46 -5.49 -5.34
N SER A 157 -4.46 -6.39 -5.37
CA SER A 157 -4.00 -7.06 -6.59
C SER A 157 -4.64 -8.42 -6.84
N GLY A 158 -5.10 -9.10 -5.80
CA GLY A 158 -5.36 -10.54 -5.89
C GLY A 158 -4.07 -11.36 -5.98
N PRO A 159 -4.09 -12.56 -6.55
CA PRO A 159 -2.91 -13.40 -6.75
C PRO A 159 -1.91 -12.71 -7.70
N PRO A 160 -0.61 -12.62 -7.34
CA PRO A 160 0.37 -12.05 -8.25
C PRO A 160 0.73 -13.04 -9.36
N LEU A 161 1.00 -12.54 -10.59
CA LEU A 161 1.41 -13.37 -11.69
C LEU A 161 2.84 -13.88 -11.50
N SER A 162 3.05 -15.18 -11.66
CA SER A 162 4.36 -15.86 -11.62
C SER A 162 4.47 -16.86 -12.77
N ILE A 163 5.69 -17.19 -13.17
CA ILE A 163 5.92 -18.33 -14.07
C ILE A 163 5.89 -19.64 -13.28
N THR A 164 5.72 -20.77 -13.94
CA THR A 164 5.97 -22.11 -13.34
C THR A 164 7.40 -22.16 -12.78
N GLY A 165 7.55 -22.55 -11.52
CA GLY A 165 8.82 -22.53 -10.79
C GLY A 165 9.29 -21.12 -10.41
N GLY A 166 8.45 -20.10 -10.51
CA GLY A 166 8.78 -18.72 -10.20
C GLY A 166 8.63 -18.35 -8.73
N HIS A 167 8.82 -17.06 -8.43
CA HIS A 167 8.86 -16.55 -7.05
C HIS A 167 7.55 -16.72 -6.28
N PHE A 168 6.42 -16.74 -6.97
CA PHE A 168 5.10 -16.94 -6.35
C PHE A 168 4.45 -18.24 -6.86
N ASP A 169 5.24 -19.30 -6.97
CA ASP A 169 4.80 -20.67 -7.23
C ASP A 169 5.20 -21.56 -6.03
N GLU A 170 4.50 -22.67 -5.85
CA GLU A 170 4.69 -23.58 -4.70
C GLU A 170 5.88 -24.53 -4.90
N ASN A 171 7.09 -23.95 -5.04
CA ASN A 171 8.33 -24.64 -5.43
C ASN A 171 8.81 -25.73 -4.46
N PHE A 172 8.21 -25.86 -3.28
CA PHE A 172 8.55 -26.90 -2.29
C PHE A 172 7.65 -28.13 -2.36
N LEU A 173 6.60 -28.12 -3.20
CA LEU A 173 5.75 -29.28 -3.40
C LEU A 173 6.41 -30.29 -4.33
N ALA A 174 6.30 -31.58 -3.97
CA ALA A 174 6.69 -32.64 -4.90
C ALA A 174 5.70 -32.73 -6.06
N PRO A 175 6.14 -33.11 -7.28
CA PRO A 175 5.32 -33.04 -8.49
C PRO A 175 3.95 -33.73 -8.41
N GLN A 176 3.81 -34.77 -7.60
CA GLN A 176 2.54 -35.48 -7.42
C GLN A 176 1.50 -34.69 -6.58
N PHE A 177 1.90 -33.61 -5.92
CA PHE A 177 1.04 -32.74 -5.12
C PHE A 177 0.81 -31.39 -5.81
N GLU A 178 1.45 -31.19 -6.96
CA GLU A 178 1.24 -29.99 -7.78
C GLU A 178 -0.23 -29.89 -8.21
N GLY A 179 -0.81 -28.72 -8.05
CA GLY A 179 -2.17 -28.38 -8.45
C GLY A 179 -2.18 -27.11 -9.28
N PRO A 180 -3.34 -26.69 -9.80
CA PRO A 180 -3.45 -25.40 -10.46
C PRO A 180 -3.22 -24.28 -9.44
N GLU A 181 -2.10 -23.58 -9.57
CA GLU A 181 -1.72 -22.46 -8.72
C GLU A 181 -2.39 -21.16 -9.18
N ASP A 182 -2.96 -20.43 -8.22
CA ASP A 182 -3.51 -19.10 -8.51
C ASP A 182 -2.36 -18.13 -8.84
N GLY A 183 -2.45 -17.50 -10.03
CA GLY A 183 -1.43 -16.54 -10.50
C GLY A 183 -0.35 -17.16 -11.40
N VAL A 184 -0.15 -18.48 -11.41
CA VAL A 184 0.85 -19.11 -12.28
C VAL A 184 0.36 -19.13 -13.71
N ALA A 185 1.09 -18.45 -14.61
CA ALA A 185 0.75 -18.32 -16.02
C ALA A 185 2.00 -18.18 -16.89
N ASN A 186 2.05 -18.85 -18.02
CA ASN A 186 3.17 -18.85 -18.96
C ASN A 186 2.70 -18.49 -20.37
N GLY A 187 3.58 -17.83 -21.12
CA GLY A 187 3.32 -17.40 -22.48
C GLY A 187 2.37 -16.20 -22.58
N VAL A 188 2.42 -15.49 -23.69
CA VAL A 188 1.64 -14.25 -23.92
C VAL A 188 0.14 -14.45 -23.73
N ASP A 189 -0.42 -15.54 -24.22
CA ASP A 189 -1.85 -15.83 -24.09
C ASP A 189 -2.22 -16.15 -22.63
N GLY A 190 -1.37 -16.93 -21.92
CA GLY A 190 -1.58 -17.32 -20.54
C GLY A 190 -1.58 -16.11 -19.59
N VAL A 191 -0.55 -15.26 -19.68
CA VAL A 191 -0.46 -14.07 -18.83
C VAL A 191 -1.57 -13.05 -19.13
N THR A 192 -1.97 -12.91 -20.42
CA THR A 192 -3.09 -12.05 -20.83
C THR A 192 -4.42 -12.55 -20.24
N ALA A 193 -4.65 -13.86 -20.27
CA ALA A 193 -5.85 -14.46 -19.69
C ALA A 193 -5.88 -14.28 -18.17
N MET A 194 -4.73 -14.43 -17.49
CA MET A 194 -4.61 -14.27 -16.05
C MET A 194 -4.88 -12.82 -15.62
N VAL A 195 -4.28 -11.80 -16.27
CA VAL A 195 -4.58 -10.39 -16.02
C VAL A 195 -6.08 -10.10 -16.10
N ARG A 196 -6.75 -10.62 -17.15
CA ARG A 196 -8.20 -10.46 -17.32
C ARG A 196 -9.01 -11.17 -16.24
N ARG A 197 -8.54 -12.33 -15.77
CA ARG A 197 -9.14 -13.09 -14.67
C ARG A 197 -9.07 -12.29 -13.37
N ASP A 198 -7.90 -11.74 -13.02
CA ASP A 198 -7.72 -10.97 -11.80
C ASP A 198 -8.58 -9.71 -11.80
N ILE A 199 -8.61 -8.99 -12.92
CA ILE A 199 -9.49 -7.81 -13.07
C ILE A 199 -10.97 -8.20 -12.98
N LYS A 200 -11.37 -9.34 -13.56
CA LYS A 200 -12.74 -9.86 -13.44
C LYS A 200 -13.13 -10.08 -11.98
N TYR A 201 -12.22 -10.59 -11.17
CA TYR A 201 -12.46 -10.86 -9.75
C TYR A 201 -12.19 -9.66 -8.84
N GLY A 202 -11.87 -8.51 -9.41
CA GLY A 202 -11.89 -7.22 -8.71
C GLY A 202 -10.52 -6.62 -8.43
N ALA A 203 -9.43 -7.09 -9.06
CA ALA A 203 -8.12 -6.48 -8.91
C ALA A 203 -8.12 -4.99 -9.34
N ASP A 204 -7.59 -4.14 -8.48
CA ASP A 204 -7.40 -2.71 -8.72
C ASP A 204 -6.04 -2.41 -9.36
N VAL A 205 -5.09 -3.31 -9.18
CA VAL A 205 -3.71 -3.25 -9.67
C VAL A 205 -3.28 -4.66 -10.07
N ILE A 206 -2.39 -4.79 -11.04
CA ILE A 206 -1.77 -6.06 -11.39
C ILE A 206 -0.37 -6.11 -10.79
N LYS A 207 -0.04 -7.22 -10.14
CA LYS A 207 1.32 -7.53 -9.65
C LYS A 207 1.87 -8.72 -10.42
N PHE A 208 3.13 -8.65 -10.83
CA PHE A 208 3.84 -9.80 -11.39
C PHE A 208 5.29 -9.89 -10.90
N MET A 209 5.89 -11.07 -11.06
CA MET A 209 7.26 -11.38 -10.68
C MET A 209 8.16 -11.26 -11.90
N ALA A 210 8.89 -10.14 -12.04
CA ALA A 210 9.84 -9.94 -13.14
C ALA A 210 11.14 -10.73 -12.95
N THR A 211 11.50 -11.01 -11.69
CA THR A 211 12.67 -11.81 -11.32
C THR A 211 12.31 -12.82 -10.26
N GLY A 212 13.20 -13.76 -9.98
CA GLY A 212 13.17 -14.55 -8.77
C GLY A 212 13.20 -13.70 -7.52
N GLY A 213 12.91 -14.31 -6.39
CA GLY A 213 12.80 -13.63 -5.10
C GLY A 213 13.70 -14.21 -4.01
N VAL A 214 13.70 -13.53 -2.87
CA VAL A 214 14.52 -13.92 -1.71
C VAL A 214 13.86 -15.05 -0.92
N LEU A 215 12.54 -14.99 -0.73
CA LEU A 215 11.82 -15.86 0.22
C LEU A 215 11.26 -17.14 -0.40
N SER A 216 11.33 -17.30 -1.73
CA SER A 216 10.98 -18.53 -2.45
C SER A 216 12.15 -19.53 -2.49
N GLU A 217 11.85 -20.78 -2.78
CA GLU A 217 12.87 -21.82 -3.04
C GLU A 217 13.09 -22.02 -4.54
N GLY A 218 14.29 -22.45 -4.92
CA GLY A 218 14.61 -22.90 -6.27
C GLY A 218 14.85 -21.83 -7.32
N ASP A 219 14.59 -20.55 -7.02
CA ASP A 219 14.80 -19.41 -7.91
C ASP A 219 15.95 -18.49 -7.45
N ASP A 220 16.41 -17.63 -8.36
CA ASP A 220 17.50 -16.68 -8.10
C ASP A 220 16.98 -15.24 -8.26
N PRO A 221 17.10 -14.38 -7.24
CA PRO A 221 16.70 -12.98 -7.31
C PRO A 221 17.35 -12.18 -8.44
N ALA A 222 18.54 -12.58 -8.89
CA ALA A 222 19.25 -11.89 -9.96
C ALA A 222 18.71 -12.24 -11.37
N LEU A 223 17.97 -13.34 -11.50
CA LEU A 223 17.52 -13.85 -12.81
C LEU A 223 16.10 -13.41 -13.15
N GLU A 224 15.91 -13.09 -14.43
CA GLU A 224 14.61 -12.75 -15.01
C GLU A 224 13.70 -13.99 -15.07
N GLN A 225 12.41 -13.81 -14.84
CA GLN A 225 11.42 -14.89 -14.89
C GLN A 225 10.52 -14.79 -16.14
N TYR A 226 9.81 -13.69 -16.33
CA TYR A 226 9.05 -13.46 -17.55
C TYR A 226 9.93 -12.91 -18.66
N SER A 227 9.71 -13.37 -19.90
CA SER A 227 10.33 -12.76 -21.09
C SER A 227 9.85 -11.31 -21.29
N PRO A 228 10.60 -10.49 -22.04
CA PRO A 228 10.14 -9.15 -22.40
C PRO A 228 8.81 -9.10 -23.13
N GLU A 229 8.47 -10.14 -23.90
CA GLU A 229 7.20 -10.29 -24.63
C GLU A 229 6.04 -10.49 -23.65
N GLU A 230 6.20 -11.36 -22.66
CA GLU A 230 5.20 -11.63 -21.62
C GLU A 230 4.99 -10.39 -20.74
N MET A 231 6.06 -9.71 -20.31
CA MET A 231 5.95 -8.47 -19.53
C MET A 231 5.17 -7.39 -20.29
N ARG A 232 5.44 -7.21 -21.60
CA ARG A 232 4.68 -6.27 -22.43
C ARG A 232 3.20 -6.67 -22.55
N ALA A 233 2.91 -7.96 -22.65
CA ALA A 233 1.54 -8.46 -22.71
C ALA A 233 0.77 -8.22 -21.41
N ILE A 234 1.42 -8.45 -20.24
CA ILE A 234 0.84 -8.14 -18.92
C ILE A 234 0.49 -6.66 -18.83
N VAL A 235 1.45 -5.78 -19.13
CA VAL A 235 1.27 -4.33 -19.03
C VAL A 235 0.19 -3.85 -19.99
N ALA A 236 0.24 -4.29 -21.26
CA ALA A 236 -0.76 -3.90 -22.26
C ALA A 236 -2.17 -4.33 -21.89
N ALA A 237 -2.33 -5.56 -21.38
CA ALA A 237 -3.63 -6.07 -20.93
C ALA A 237 -4.18 -5.31 -19.72
N ALA A 238 -3.32 -5.00 -18.74
CA ALA A 238 -3.69 -4.26 -17.54
C ALA A 238 -4.03 -2.79 -17.84
N HIS A 239 -3.15 -2.08 -18.54
CA HIS A 239 -3.35 -0.66 -18.91
C HIS A 239 -4.55 -0.49 -19.83
N GLY A 240 -4.77 -1.43 -20.78
CA GLY A 240 -5.96 -1.43 -21.65
C GLY A 240 -7.28 -1.53 -20.90
N LEU A 241 -7.26 -2.07 -19.67
CA LEU A 241 -8.40 -2.16 -18.77
C LEU A 241 -8.33 -1.16 -17.61
N GLY A 242 -7.46 -0.15 -17.69
CA GLY A 242 -7.34 0.94 -16.73
C GLY A 242 -6.74 0.53 -15.39
N ARG A 243 -5.90 -0.53 -15.36
CA ARG A 243 -5.20 -0.98 -14.15
C ARG A 243 -3.71 -0.68 -14.25
N LYS A 244 -3.13 -0.19 -13.16
CA LYS A 244 -1.69 -0.01 -13.00
C LYS A 244 -0.99 -1.34 -12.78
N VAL A 245 0.33 -1.38 -13.01
CA VAL A 245 1.14 -2.59 -12.92
C VAL A 245 2.34 -2.37 -12.00
N ALA A 246 2.52 -3.28 -11.05
CA ALA A 246 3.66 -3.35 -10.14
C ALA A 246 4.50 -4.60 -10.44
N ALA A 247 5.81 -4.44 -10.58
CA ALA A 247 6.73 -5.54 -10.84
C ALA A 247 7.67 -5.78 -9.65
N HIS A 248 7.59 -6.97 -9.04
CA HIS A 248 8.67 -7.46 -8.19
C HIS A 248 9.93 -7.65 -9.04
N ALA A 249 11.02 -6.99 -8.70
CA ALA A 249 12.25 -7.10 -9.46
C ALA A 249 13.49 -6.81 -8.59
N HIS A 250 14.36 -7.79 -8.48
CA HIS A 250 15.67 -7.62 -7.85
C HIS A 250 16.77 -7.43 -8.92
N GLY A 251 16.88 -8.34 -9.89
CA GLY A 251 17.90 -8.36 -10.91
C GLY A 251 17.82 -7.21 -11.92
N ALA A 252 18.97 -6.63 -12.30
CA ALA A 252 19.03 -5.47 -13.18
C ALA A 252 18.40 -5.72 -14.56
N LEU A 253 18.52 -6.93 -15.12
CA LEU A 253 17.90 -7.25 -16.41
C LEU A 253 16.38 -7.24 -16.31
N GLY A 254 15.80 -7.89 -15.27
CA GLY A 254 14.36 -7.90 -15.04
C GLY A 254 13.83 -6.49 -14.75
N ILE A 255 14.55 -5.66 -13.99
CA ILE A 255 14.21 -4.24 -13.78
C ILE A 255 14.12 -3.50 -15.11
N ARG A 256 15.15 -3.59 -15.96
CA ARG A 256 15.19 -2.92 -17.27
C ARG A 256 14.03 -3.35 -18.16
N ASN A 257 13.81 -4.66 -18.28
CA ASN A 257 12.76 -5.20 -19.14
C ASN A 257 11.35 -4.85 -18.63
N ALA A 258 11.11 -4.87 -17.31
CA ALA A 258 9.87 -4.42 -16.72
C ALA A 258 9.62 -2.91 -16.96
N VAL A 259 10.64 -2.05 -16.79
CA VAL A 259 10.53 -0.61 -17.10
C VAL A 259 10.24 -0.38 -18.59
N LEU A 260 10.95 -1.08 -19.49
CA LEU A 260 10.73 -0.98 -20.94
C LEU A 260 9.35 -1.56 -21.37
N ALA A 261 8.81 -2.50 -20.60
CA ALA A 261 7.44 -2.98 -20.80
C ALA A 261 6.38 -1.94 -20.36
N GLY A 262 6.77 -0.94 -19.55
CA GLY A 262 5.90 0.16 -19.16
C GLY A 262 5.25 0.01 -17.78
N VAL A 263 5.85 -0.72 -16.84
CA VAL A 263 5.34 -0.85 -15.47
C VAL A 263 5.29 0.50 -14.74
N ASP A 264 4.31 0.67 -13.85
CA ASP A 264 4.15 1.89 -13.05
C ASP A 264 5.12 1.92 -11.86
N SER A 265 5.48 0.75 -11.31
CA SER A 265 6.47 0.67 -10.22
C SER A 265 7.32 -0.60 -10.28
N ILE A 266 8.57 -0.44 -9.81
CA ILE A 266 9.48 -1.52 -9.45
C ILE A 266 9.49 -1.65 -7.94
N GLU A 267 9.22 -2.84 -7.45
CA GLU A 267 9.27 -3.20 -6.05
C GLU A 267 10.67 -3.75 -5.72
N HIS A 268 11.23 -3.38 -4.59
CA HIS A 268 12.56 -3.72 -4.08
C HIS A 268 13.72 -3.06 -4.86
N GLY A 269 14.05 -3.51 -6.07
CA GLY A 269 15.10 -2.88 -6.89
C GLY A 269 16.54 -3.18 -6.44
N THR A 270 16.81 -4.34 -5.84
CA THR A 270 18.08 -4.68 -5.16
C THR A 270 19.34 -4.46 -5.99
N TYR A 271 19.36 -4.92 -7.25
CA TYR A 271 20.52 -4.82 -8.14
C TYR A 271 20.36 -3.70 -9.17
N ILE A 272 19.61 -2.64 -8.79
CA ILE A 272 19.44 -1.46 -9.64
C ILE A 272 20.78 -0.84 -9.99
N ASP A 273 21.07 -0.69 -11.29
CA ASP A 273 22.29 -0.12 -11.82
C ASP A 273 22.03 1.25 -12.49
N ALA A 274 23.10 1.84 -13.04
CA ALA A 274 23.00 3.16 -13.67
C ALA A 274 22.04 3.18 -14.87
N GLU A 275 21.94 2.09 -15.62
CA GLU A 275 21.03 1.98 -16.76
C GLU A 275 19.57 1.84 -16.28
N CYS A 276 19.32 1.05 -15.24
CA CYS A 276 18.00 0.98 -14.59
C CYS A 276 17.56 2.38 -14.12
N ILE A 277 18.45 3.11 -13.44
CA ILE A 277 18.21 4.47 -12.96
C ILE A 277 17.83 5.40 -14.12
N ARG A 278 18.59 5.36 -15.20
CA ARG A 278 18.30 6.17 -16.40
C ARG A 278 16.92 5.86 -16.97
N LEU A 279 16.62 4.59 -17.20
CA LEU A 279 15.34 4.14 -17.76
C LEU A 279 14.17 4.49 -16.84
N MET A 280 14.27 4.24 -15.54
CA MET A 280 13.20 4.59 -14.59
C MET A 280 12.89 6.10 -14.60
N LYS A 281 13.91 6.95 -14.70
CA LYS A 281 13.72 8.41 -14.81
C LYS A 281 13.07 8.81 -16.13
N GLU A 282 13.46 8.21 -17.24
CA GLU A 282 12.89 8.48 -18.56
C GLU A 282 11.42 8.07 -18.68
N HIS A 283 11.09 6.88 -18.13
CA HIS A 283 9.74 6.34 -18.16
C HIS A 283 8.85 6.85 -17.02
N GLY A 284 9.43 7.50 -16.00
CA GLY A 284 8.71 7.99 -14.84
C GLY A 284 8.26 6.89 -13.88
N THR A 285 8.85 5.69 -13.99
CA THR A 285 8.55 4.52 -13.16
C THR A 285 8.97 4.78 -11.71
N TYR A 286 8.12 4.43 -10.76
CA TYR A 286 8.38 4.56 -9.34
C TYR A 286 9.25 3.41 -8.81
N LEU A 287 10.13 3.71 -7.86
CA LEU A 287 10.78 2.74 -6.98
C LEU A 287 10.01 2.65 -5.66
N VAL A 288 9.68 1.43 -5.23
CA VAL A 288 9.07 1.11 -3.93
C VAL A 288 10.06 0.22 -3.17
N PRO A 289 10.91 0.78 -2.30
CA PRO A 289 12.20 0.20 -1.96
C PRO A 289 12.20 -0.86 -0.85
N THR A 290 11.20 -0.89 0.04
CA THR A 290 11.06 -1.87 1.16
C THR A 290 12.33 -2.05 2.01
N LEU A 291 12.93 -0.95 2.44
CA LEU A 291 14.28 -0.91 3.01
C LEU A 291 14.35 -1.34 4.48
N TYR A 292 13.24 -1.25 5.24
CA TYR A 292 13.26 -1.66 6.65
C TYR A 292 13.52 -3.17 6.81
N LEU A 293 13.21 -3.97 5.79
CA LEU A 293 13.58 -5.39 5.75
C LEU A 293 15.08 -5.61 5.98
N LEU A 294 15.94 -4.75 5.42
CA LEU A 294 17.39 -4.84 5.57
C LEU A 294 17.87 -4.61 7.01
N ASP A 295 17.09 -3.88 7.81
CA ASP A 295 17.40 -3.60 9.21
C ASP A 295 16.77 -4.65 10.14
N TRP A 296 15.55 -5.11 9.84
CA TRP A 296 14.79 -6.03 10.67
C TRP A 296 15.24 -7.50 10.54
N PHE A 297 15.54 -7.93 9.32
CA PHE A 297 15.82 -9.33 9.00
C PHE A 297 17.03 -9.91 9.74
N PRO A 298 18.19 -9.23 9.84
CA PRO A 298 19.36 -9.77 10.53
C PRO A 298 19.10 -10.19 11.98
N GLU A 299 18.24 -9.47 12.67
CA GLU A 299 17.93 -9.70 14.09
C GLU A 299 16.83 -10.75 14.29
N ASN A 300 16.02 -11.04 13.27
CA ASN A 300 14.80 -11.82 13.41
C ASN A 300 14.73 -13.08 12.53
N SER A 301 15.59 -13.23 11.54
CA SER A 301 15.54 -14.33 10.55
C SER A 301 15.57 -15.72 11.16
N SER A 302 16.27 -15.90 12.28
CA SER A 302 16.33 -17.18 12.99
C SER A 302 14.98 -17.68 13.53
N ARG A 303 13.99 -16.78 13.63
CA ARG A 303 12.64 -17.09 14.13
C ARG A 303 11.65 -17.43 13.02
N LEU A 304 12.04 -17.25 11.75
CA LEU A 304 11.13 -17.36 10.60
C LEU A 304 11.09 -18.78 10.01
N GLY A 305 11.87 -19.73 10.55
CA GLY A 305 11.86 -21.11 10.06
C GLY A 305 12.33 -21.28 8.61
N MET A 306 13.10 -20.33 8.10
CA MET A 306 13.60 -20.33 6.73
C MET A 306 14.63 -21.42 6.48
N THR A 307 14.66 -21.96 5.26
CA THR A 307 15.68 -22.91 4.84
C THR A 307 17.07 -22.25 4.72
N PRO A 308 18.15 -23.01 4.80
CA PRO A 308 19.50 -22.48 4.61
C PRO A 308 19.68 -21.74 3.28
N GLY A 309 19.07 -22.23 2.19
CA GLY A 309 19.16 -21.59 0.87
C GLY A 309 18.48 -20.22 0.83
N VAL A 310 17.33 -20.07 1.45
CA VAL A 310 16.62 -18.77 1.58
C VAL A 310 17.45 -17.79 2.41
N LEU A 311 18.04 -18.24 3.52
CA LEU A 311 18.91 -17.41 4.36
C LEU A 311 20.16 -16.92 3.60
N GLU A 312 20.77 -17.78 2.79
CA GLU A 312 21.92 -17.42 1.95
C GLU A 312 21.54 -16.35 0.92
N LYS A 313 20.43 -16.52 0.18
CA LYS A 313 19.90 -15.51 -0.75
C LYS A 313 19.68 -14.18 -0.04
N ALA A 314 19.04 -14.18 1.12
CA ALA A 314 18.78 -12.97 1.90
C ALA A 314 20.09 -12.25 2.28
N GLN A 315 21.11 -12.96 2.72
CA GLN A 315 22.41 -12.38 3.06
C GLN A 315 23.11 -11.75 1.84
N VAL A 316 23.00 -12.37 0.66
CA VAL A 316 23.58 -11.83 -0.58
C VAL A 316 22.87 -10.52 -0.97
N VAL A 317 21.53 -10.53 -1.00
CA VAL A 317 20.70 -9.36 -1.32
C VAL A 317 20.98 -8.20 -0.36
N MET A 318 20.98 -8.47 0.95
CA MET A 318 21.16 -7.43 1.97
C MET A 318 22.50 -6.70 1.90
N ARG A 319 23.56 -7.36 1.41
CA ARG A 319 24.89 -6.73 1.28
C ARG A 319 24.91 -5.58 0.27
N VAL A 320 24.07 -5.62 -0.76
CA VAL A 320 24.12 -4.66 -1.89
C VAL A 320 22.89 -3.75 -1.98
N ALA A 321 21.73 -4.21 -1.50
CA ALA A 321 20.46 -3.51 -1.69
C ALA A 321 20.48 -2.07 -1.14
N GLY A 322 20.99 -1.89 0.07
CA GLY A 322 20.99 -0.58 0.74
C GLY A 322 21.79 0.49 -0.01
N GLU A 323 22.93 0.12 -0.61
CA GLU A 323 23.77 1.02 -1.39
C GLU A 323 23.15 1.33 -2.75
N ASN A 324 22.75 0.30 -3.49
CA ASN A 324 22.20 0.45 -4.85
C ASN A 324 20.90 1.25 -4.84
N ILE A 325 19.96 0.89 -3.95
CA ILE A 325 18.70 1.61 -3.79
C ILE A 325 18.96 3.05 -3.34
N GLY A 326 19.88 3.25 -2.38
CA GLY A 326 20.30 4.58 -1.94
C GLY A 326 20.87 5.43 -3.09
N ALA A 327 21.66 4.83 -3.98
CA ALA A 327 22.19 5.51 -5.16
C ALA A 327 21.04 5.94 -6.10
N ALA A 328 20.05 5.06 -6.35
CA ALA A 328 18.89 5.39 -7.17
C ALA A 328 18.05 6.53 -6.59
N MET A 329 17.82 6.52 -5.28
CA MET A 329 17.10 7.59 -4.59
C MET A 329 17.84 8.93 -4.69
N ARG A 330 19.15 8.94 -4.44
CA ARG A 330 19.99 10.16 -4.59
C ARG A 330 20.07 10.65 -6.04
N ALA A 331 20.00 9.77 -7.02
CA ALA A 331 19.96 10.11 -8.45
C ALA A 331 18.60 10.69 -8.91
N GLY A 332 17.60 10.74 -8.03
CA GLY A 332 16.30 11.35 -8.30
C GLY A 332 15.32 10.44 -9.04
N VAL A 333 15.43 9.13 -8.90
CA VAL A 333 14.35 8.22 -9.26
C VAL A 333 13.12 8.56 -8.39
N LYS A 334 11.93 8.54 -8.99
CA LYS A 334 10.69 8.74 -8.22
C LYS A 334 10.52 7.63 -7.19
N VAL A 335 10.26 7.97 -5.95
CA VAL A 335 10.10 7.02 -4.85
C VAL A 335 8.69 7.10 -4.29
N ALA A 336 8.03 5.96 -4.12
CA ALA A 336 6.85 5.82 -3.30
C ALA A 336 7.15 4.89 -2.12
N PHE A 337 6.54 5.18 -0.97
CA PHE A 337 6.72 4.43 0.26
C PHE A 337 6.07 3.06 0.14
N GLY A 338 6.78 2.01 0.54
CA GLY A 338 6.27 0.66 0.64
C GLY A 338 7.15 -0.19 1.53
N THR A 339 6.55 -1.16 2.23
CA THR A 339 7.18 -1.81 3.38
C THR A 339 7.40 -3.30 3.21
N ASP A 340 6.57 -3.96 2.41
CA ASP A 340 6.50 -5.43 2.34
C ASP A 340 6.11 -6.05 3.70
N ALA A 341 5.30 -5.31 4.48
CA ALA A 341 4.79 -5.80 5.76
C ALA A 341 3.95 -7.07 5.54
N ALA A 342 4.30 -8.08 6.20
CA ALA A 342 4.02 -9.48 6.37
C ALA A 342 5.33 -10.27 6.50
N VAL A 343 6.42 -9.85 5.82
CA VAL A 343 7.76 -10.39 6.08
C VAL A 343 8.19 -10.05 7.51
N TYR A 344 7.75 -8.90 8.00
CA TYR A 344 7.79 -8.52 9.40
C TYR A 344 6.38 -8.13 9.90
N PRO A 345 6.16 -8.04 11.23
CA PRO A 345 4.83 -7.77 11.78
C PRO A 345 4.23 -6.46 11.27
N HIS A 346 2.95 -6.49 10.88
CA HIS A 346 2.17 -5.29 10.58
C HIS A 346 2.14 -4.33 11.77
N GLY A 347 2.05 -3.03 11.51
CA GLY A 347 2.13 -1.97 12.51
C GLY A 347 3.52 -1.38 12.69
N LEU A 348 4.57 -2.04 12.21
CA LEU A 348 5.94 -1.53 12.17
C LEU A 348 6.26 -0.75 10.87
N ASN A 349 5.26 -0.53 10.03
CA ASN A 349 5.41 0.08 8.70
C ASN A 349 6.19 1.41 8.74
N ALA A 350 6.01 2.23 9.77
CA ALA A 350 6.66 3.54 9.88
C ALA A 350 8.18 3.49 10.09
N HIS A 351 8.76 2.34 10.46
CA HIS A 351 10.23 2.18 10.52
C HIS A 351 10.91 2.35 9.15
N GLU A 352 10.15 2.17 8.06
CA GLU A 352 10.62 2.44 6.70
C GLU A 352 11.08 3.90 6.52
N PHE A 353 10.46 4.88 7.19
CA PHE A 353 10.90 6.29 7.13
C PHE A 353 12.36 6.45 7.57
N ALA A 354 12.72 5.86 8.71
CA ALA A 354 14.10 5.89 9.20
C ALA A 354 15.04 5.10 8.28
N ALA A 355 14.60 3.98 7.71
CA ALA A 355 15.36 3.19 6.76
C ALA A 355 15.66 3.98 5.46
N MET A 356 14.68 4.69 4.93
CA MET A 356 14.82 5.55 3.74
C MET A 356 15.76 6.75 4.00
N THR A 357 15.64 7.40 5.17
CA THR A 357 16.48 8.55 5.48
C THR A 357 17.93 8.16 5.72
N ARG A 358 18.20 7.03 6.37
CA ARG A 358 19.57 6.49 6.51
C ARG A 358 20.24 6.20 5.16
N ARG A 359 19.46 5.98 4.10
CA ARG A 359 19.95 5.60 2.76
C ARG A 359 19.86 6.74 1.74
N GLY A 360 19.53 7.97 2.16
CA GLY A 360 19.77 9.16 1.37
C GLY A 360 18.59 10.07 1.06
N LEU A 361 17.37 9.75 1.49
CA LEU A 361 16.27 10.72 1.44
C LEU A 361 16.33 11.68 2.62
N THR A 362 15.91 12.92 2.39
CA THR A 362 15.60 13.83 3.50
C THR A 362 14.28 13.39 4.18
N PRO A 363 14.03 13.80 5.46
CA PRO A 363 12.75 13.54 6.11
C PRO A 363 11.53 13.99 5.28
N LEU A 364 11.62 15.16 4.64
CA LEU A 364 10.55 15.65 3.76
C LEU A 364 10.32 14.73 2.56
N GLN A 365 11.37 14.26 1.90
CA GLN A 365 11.26 13.35 0.76
C GLN A 365 10.65 12.00 1.17
N ALA A 366 11.02 11.47 2.33
CA ALA A 366 10.43 10.23 2.86
C ALA A 366 8.93 10.41 3.17
N ILE A 367 8.54 11.56 3.75
CA ILE A 367 7.12 11.91 3.97
C ILE A 367 6.38 12.08 2.64
N GLN A 368 7.00 12.73 1.66
CA GLN A 368 6.43 12.86 0.30
C GLN A 368 6.23 11.48 -0.35
N ALA A 369 7.17 10.55 -0.16
CA ALA A 369 7.04 9.19 -0.65
C ALA A 369 5.79 8.48 -0.09
N ALA A 370 5.45 8.70 1.20
CA ALA A 370 4.28 8.13 1.88
C ALA A 370 2.99 8.96 1.73
N THR A 371 3.01 10.03 0.97
CA THR A 371 1.85 10.92 0.80
C THR A 371 1.62 11.27 -0.65
N VAL A 372 2.21 12.34 -1.15
CA VAL A 372 1.94 12.86 -2.50
C VAL A 372 2.43 11.93 -3.62
N ASN A 373 3.60 11.32 -3.45
CA ASN A 373 4.16 10.40 -4.44
C ASN A 373 3.38 9.08 -4.48
N ALA A 374 3.06 8.52 -3.31
CA ALA A 374 2.21 7.34 -3.21
C ALA A 374 0.82 7.59 -3.80
N ALA A 375 0.20 8.75 -3.53
CA ALA A 375 -1.08 9.13 -4.12
C ALA A 375 -1.00 9.23 -5.66
N ASP A 376 0.12 9.72 -6.22
CA ASP A 376 0.37 9.77 -7.66
C ASP A 376 0.53 8.37 -8.24
N LEU A 377 1.35 7.52 -7.62
CA LEU A 377 1.51 6.13 -8.02
C LEU A 377 0.17 5.38 -8.04
N LEU A 378 -0.69 5.59 -7.04
CA LEU A 378 -2.02 4.96 -6.98
C LEU A 378 -3.03 5.57 -7.97
N GLY A 379 -2.74 6.74 -8.59
CA GLY A 379 -3.70 7.49 -9.39
C GLY A 379 -4.80 8.15 -8.54
N TRP A 380 -4.55 8.45 -7.27
CA TRP A 380 -5.52 8.96 -6.28
C TRP A 380 -5.16 10.37 -5.77
N THR A 381 -4.48 11.17 -6.57
CA THR A 381 -4.08 12.54 -6.21
C THR A 381 -5.25 13.47 -5.92
N ASP A 382 -6.43 13.16 -6.44
CA ASP A 382 -7.70 13.84 -6.16
C ASP A 382 -8.37 13.39 -4.85
N ARG A 383 -7.91 12.29 -4.25
CA ARG A 383 -8.57 11.62 -3.10
C ARG A 383 -7.79 11.73 -1.80
N VAL A 384 -6.46 11.51 -1.84
CA VAL A 384 -5.58 11.38 -0.66
C VAL A 384 -4.25 12.13 -0.85
N GLY A 385 -3.34 12.02 0.11
CA GLY A 385 -1.94 12.48 0.03
C GLY A 385 -1.72 13.95 0.40
N THR A 386 -2.75 14.77 0.58
CA THR A 386 -2.63 16.16 1.09
C THR A 386 -3.87 16.56 1.89
N ILE A 387 -3.72 17.51 2.83
CA ILE A 387 -4.82 18.13 3.57
C ILE A 387 -5.40 19.27 2.73
N THR A 388 -6.29 18.96 1.82
CA THR A 388 -6.86 19.90 0.84
C THR A 388 -8.35 19.64 0.68
N ALA A 389 -9.16 20.71 0.53
CA ALA A 389 -10.60 20.59 0.33
C ALA A 389 -10.95 19.64 -0.83
N GLY A 390 -12.01 18.86 -0.65
CA GLY A 390 -12.49 17.83 -1.57
C GLY A 390 -11.92 16.43 -1.35
N LYS A 391 -10.75 16.30 -0.73
CA LYS A 391 -10.12 15.00 -0.44
C LYS A 391 -10.74 14.33 0.77
N TYR A 392 -10.50 13.03 0.92
CA TYR A 392 -10.88 12.31 2.13
C TYR A 392 -10.25 12.95 3.36
N ALA A 393 -11.00 13.02 4.44
CA ALA A 393 -10.50 13.47 5.73
C ALA A 393 -9.72 12.32 6.41
N ASP A 394 -8.59 11.98 5.79
CA ASP A 394 -7.60 11.03 6.27
C ASP A 394 -6.45 11.82 6.87
N LEU A 395 -6.34 11.83 8.19
CA LEU A 395 -5.42 12.67 8.96
C LEU A 395 -4.70 11.84 10.01
N ILE A 396 -3.45 12.17 10.26
CA ILE A 396 -2.72 11.69 11.43
C ILE A 396 -2.16 12.88 12.22
N ALA A 397 -1.88 12.67 13.51
CA ALA A 397 -1.10 13.60 14.30
C ALA A 397 0.01 12.89 15.07
N VAL A 398 1.13 13.60 15.24
CA VAL A 398 2.29 13.14 15.98
C VAL A 398 2.76 14.20 16.97
N ASN A 399 3.35 13.76 18.07
CA ASN A 399 4.04 14.62 19.00
C ASN A 399 5.48 14.87 18.50
N GLY A 400 5.82 16.13 18.20
CA GLY A 400 7.14 16.49 17.71
C GLY A 400 7.15 16.97 16.26
N ASP A 401 8.35 17.12 15.72
CA ASP A 401 8.60 17.64 14.38
C ASP A 401 9.14 16.53 13.47
N PRO A 402 8.31 15.99 12.53
CA PRO A 402 8.73 14.89 11.65
C PRO A 402 9.79 15.30 10.60
N LEU A 403 10.02 16.61 10.41
CA LEU A 403 11.12 17.08 9.54
C LEU A 403 12.46 17.11 10.29
N ALA A 404 12.44 17.27 11.62
CA ALA A 404 13.63 17.20 12.47
C ALA A 404 13.96 15.76 12.86
N ASP A 405 12.93 14.95 13.18
CA ASP A 405 13.07 13.56 13.57
C ASP A 405 11.92 12.74 12.94
N VAL A 406 12.22 12.02 11.88
CA VAL A 406 11.21 11.22 11.16
C VAL A 406 10.67 10.07 12.00
N THR A 407 11.40 9.63 13.05
CA THR A 407 10.97 8.50 13.90
C THR A 407 9.76 8.84 14.78
N VAL A 408 9.35 10.11 14.88
CA VAL A 408 8.09 10.47 15.55
C VAL A 408 6.88 9.86 14.83
N LEU A 409 7.01 9.54 13.54
CA LEU A 409 5.97 8.85 12.74
C LEU A 409 5.77 7.37 13.17
N GLU A 410 6.70 6.77 13.90
CA GLU A 410 6.55 5.44 14.50
C GLU A 410 5.58 5.44 15.69
N ARG A 411 5.22 6.63 16.20
CA ARG A 411 4.37 6.84 17.38
C ARG A 411 3.24 7.80 17.08
N VAL A 412 2.44 7.48 16.03
CA VAL A 412 1.25 8.27 15.69
C VAL A 412 0.29 8.27 16.87
N SER A 413 -0.11 9.46 17.32
CA SER A 413 -0.96 9.66 18.50
C SER A 413 -2.45 9.79 18.14
N PHE A 414 -2.77 10.24 16.92
CA PHE A 414 -4.14 10.40 16.44
C PHE A 414 -4.25 9.88 15.01
N VAL A 415 -5.36 9.21 14.72
CA VAL A 415 -5.70 8.73 13.36
C VAL A 415 -7.16 9.02 13.07
N MET A 416 -7.42 9.69 11.96
CA MET A 416 -8.74 9.86 11.36
C MET A 416 -8.75 9.28 9.94
N LYS A 417 -9.76 8.47 9.60
CA LYS A 417 -9.99 7.96 8.25
C LYS A 417 -11.41 8.29 7.80
N GLY A 418 -11.55 8.97 6.65
CA GLY A 418 -12.85 9.36 6.13
C GLY A 418 -13.68 10.17 7.13
N GLY A 419 -13.04 11.05 7.92
CA GLY A 419 -13.70 11.87 8.94
C GLY A 419 -14.05 11.15 10.24
N GLN A 420 -13.84 9.85 10.34
CA GLN A 420 -14.04 9.07 11.54
C GLN A 420 -12.75 8.92 12.34
N VAL A 421 -12.80 9.20 13.64
CA VAL A 421 -11.65 8.99 14.53
C VAL A 421 -11.49 7.50 14.77
N VAL A 422 -10.32 6.99 14.41
CA VAL A 422 -9.93 5.59 14.59
C VAL A 422 -9.11 5.43 15.86
N LYS A 423 -8.18 6.36 16.08
CA LYS A 423 -7.32 6.44 17.26
C LYS A 423 -7.40 7.87 17.78
N PRO A 424 -7.91 8.05 19.02
CA PRO A 424 -8.09 9.37 19.63
C PRO A 424 -6.79 9.95 20.17
#